data_d549c481e78d2620854abbb1ec6fbc52
#
_entry.id   d549c481e78d2620854abbb1ec6fbc52
#
_cell.length_a   1.000
_cell.length_b   1.000
_cell.length_c   1.000
_cell.angle_alpha   90.00
_cell.angle_beta   90.00
_cell.angle_gamma   90.00
#
_symmetry.space_group_name_H-M   'P 1'
#
loop_
_entity.id
_entity.type
_entity.pdbx_description
1 polymer ?
#
loop_
_entity_poly.entity_id
_entity_poly.type
_entity_poly.pdbx_seq_one_letter_code
_entity_poly.pdbx_strand_id
1 'polypeptide(L)'
;MPYYIGGFIEDRSSLIVNTPQKYAAMTGVNVLTDVEAIAVDNNNHTVIAKNLITNEEASYAYDKLVIATGASPITPPIEGIKKQGVFSLRLPNDAVNIRDYVTNNQVKKLLLLVVALSVLKLLKIF
;
A
#
# COMPACT_ATOMS: atom_id res chain seq x y z
N MET A 1 6.62 9.48 3.28
CA MET A 1 6.31 8.75 4.54
C MET A 1 7.41 8.89 5.61
N PRO A 2 8.74 8.70 5.36
CA PRO A 2 9.78 8.85 6.40
C PRO A 2 9.79 10.21 7.11
N TYR A 3 9.63 11.29 6.37
CA TYR A 3 9.58 12.65 6.94
C TYR A 3 8.39 12.88 7.88
N TYR A 4 7.26 12.22 7.62
CA TYR A 4 6.10 12.25 8.50
C TYR A 4 6.38 11.48 9.79
N ILE A 5 6.97 10.28 9.70
CA ILE A 5 7.35 9.49 10.87
C ILE A 5 8.36 10.23 11.74
N GLY A 6 9.32 10.92 11.10
CA GLY A 6 10.35 11.70 11.78
C GLY A 6 9.88 13.07 12.31
N GLY A 7 8.63 13.46 12.10
CA GLY A 7 8.06 14.71 12.59
C GLY A 7 8.41 15.97 11.79
N PHE A 8 9.10 15.83 10.64
CA PHE A 8 9.38 16.97 9.74
C PHE A 8 8.13 17.45 8.99
N ILE A 9 7.19 16.54 8.77
CA ILE A 9 5.87 16.81 8.19
C ILE A 9 4.85 16.46 9.26
N GLU A 10 4.05 17.43 9.69
CA GLU A 10 3.07 17.20 10.74
C GLU A 10 1.69 16.82 10.19
N ASP A 11 1.35 17.36 9.02
CA ASP A 11 0.04 17.16 8.43
C ASP A 11 -0.10 15.78 7.77
N ARG A 12 -1.03 14.99 8.30
CA ARG A 12 -1.39 13.67 7.77
C ARG A 12 -1.92 13.75 6.34
N SER A 13 -2.60 14.83 5.97
CA SER A 13 -3.16 14.98 4.62
C SER A 13 -2.08 15.03 3.54
N SER A 14 -0.87 15.48 3.88
CA SER A 14 0.28 15.52 2.97
C SER A 14 0.80 14.14 2.55
N LEU A 15 0.38 13.07 3.23
CA LEU A 15 0.70 11.69 2.85
C LEU A 15 -0.06 11.23 1.61
N ILE A 16 -1.18 11.88 1.28
CA ILE A 16 -2.02 11.57 0.13
C ILE A 16 -1.96 12.74 -0.84
N VAL A 17 -1.18 12.60 -1.90
CA VAL A 17 -0.95 13.66 -2.89
C VAL A 17 -2.21 13.93 -3.73
N ASN A 18 -2.92 12.88 -4.11
CA ASN A 18 -4.13 12.97 -4.91
C ASN A 18 -5.26 12.16 -4.27
N THR A 19 -6.40 12.82 -4.06
CA THR A 19 -7.64 12.11 -3.75
C THR A 19 -8.24 11.52 -5.03
N PRO A 20 -9.12 10.50 -4.95
CA PRO A 20 -9.81 9.95 -6.12
C PRO A 20 -10.52 11.03 -6.94
N GLN A 21 -11.17 11.98 -6.29
CA GLN A 21 -11.88 13.10 -6.94
C GLN A 21 -10.92 14.04 -7.68
N LYS A 22 -9.79 14.39 -7.04
CA LYS A 22 -8.77 15.25 -7.66
C LYS A 22 -8.14 14.54 -8.87
N TYR A 23 -7.87 13.25 -8.76
CA TYR A 23 -7.30 12.46 -9.85
C TYR A 23 -8.29 12.35 -11.01
N ALA A 24 -9.56 12.05 -10.74
CA ALA A 24 -10.60 12.01 -11.75
C ALA A 24 -10.76 13.36 -12.48
N ALA A 25 -10.74 14.47 -11.74
CA ALA A 25 -10.83 15.81 -12.33
C ALA A 25 -9.63 16.17 -13.22
N MET A 26 -8.44 15.69 -12.89
CA MET A 26 -7.22 15.96 -13.67
C MET A 26 -7.10 15.10 -14.93
N THR A 27 -7.58 13.87 -14.89
CA THR A 27 -7.33 12.87 -15.94
C THR A 27 -8.58 12.48 -16.74
N GLY A 28 -9.77 12.82 -16.27
CA GLY A 28 -11.03 12.35 -16.83
C GLY A 28 -11.33 10.86 -16.57
N VAL A 29 -10.51 10.19 -15.76
CA VAL A 29 -10.64 8.77 -15.46
C VAL A 29 -11.66 8.56 -14.34
N ASN A 30 -12.57 7.61 -14.51
CA ASN A 30 -13.48 7.20 -13.44
C ASN A 30 -12.72 6.33 -12.42
N VAL A 31 -12.66 6.79 -11.17
CA VAL A 31 -11.96 6.10 -10.09
C VAL A 31 -12.97 5.46 -9.14
N LEU A 32 -12.95 4.14 -9.05
CA LEU A 32 -13.75 3.38 -8.10
C LEU A 32 -12.89 3.05 -6.88
N THR A 33 -13.37 3.42 -5.70
CA THR A 33 -12.75 3.07 -4.41
C THR A 33 -13.58 2.01 -3.70
N ASP A 34 -12.96 1.30 -2.77
CA ASP A 34 -13.61 0.21 -2.01
C ASP A 34 -14.19 -0.88 -2.92
N VAL A 35 -13.51 -1.12 -4.04
CA VAL A 35 -13.87 -2.14 -5.04
C VAL A 35 -12.67 -3.04 -5.26
N GLU A 36 -12.86 -4.34 -5.12
CA GLU A 36 -11.85 -5.37 -5.35
C GLU A 36 -12.14 -6.12 -6.65
N ALA A 37 -11.18 -6.16 -7.57
CA ALA A 37 -11.27 -7.01 -8.74
C ALA A 37 -11.02 -8.47 -8.33
N ILE A 38 -12.04 -9.32 -8.50
CA ILE A 38 -12.02 -10.72 -8.04
C ILE A 38 -11.77 -11.71 -9.17
N ALA A 39 -12.13 -11.37 -10.42
CA ALA A 39 -11.89 -12.22 -11.57
C ALA A 39 -11.77 -11.41 -12.86
N VAL A 40 -11.11 -12.00 -13.85
CA VAL A 40 -11.04 -11.49 -15.23
C VAL A 40 -11.53 -12.56 -16.17
N ASP A 41 -12.53 -12.23 -16.97
CA ASP A 41 -13.01 -13.08 -18.07
C ASP A 41 -12.43 -12.55 -19.38
N ASN A 42 -11.40 -13.22 -19.86
CA ASN A 42 -10.71 -12.84 -21.10
C ASN A 42 -11.55 -13.12 -22.35
N ASN A 43 -12.51 -14.06 -22.30
CA ASN A 43 -13.33 -14.40 -23.47
C ASN A 43 -14.39 -13.33 -23.71
N ASN A 44 -14.97 -12.81 -22.63
CA ASN A 44 -15.98 -11.76 -22.70
C ASN A 44 -15.42 -10.36 -22.49
N HIS A 45 -14.11 -10.21 -22.32
CA HIS A 45 -13.42 -8.94 -22.04
C HIS A 45 -14.06 -8.18 -20.87
N THR A 46 -14.25 -8.86 -19.75
CA THR A 46 -14.88 -8.28 -18.56
C THR A 46 -14.05 -8.53 -17.30
N VAL A 47 -14.09 -7.57 -16.39
CA VAL A 47 -13.54 -7.68 -15.03
C VAL A 47 -14.72 -7.77 -14.07
N ILE A 48 -14.75 -8.81 -13.25
CA ILE A 48 -15.72 -8.95 -12.17
C ILE A 48 -15.09 -8.31 -10.93
N ALA A 49 -15.81 -7.36 -10.36
CA ALA A 49 -15.36 -6.64 -9.18
C ALA A 49 -16.44 -6.60 -8.11
N LYS A 50 -16.00 -6.65 -6.86
CA LYS A 50 -16.85 -6.67 -5.68
C LYS A 50 -16.70 -5.36 -4.91
N ASN A 51 -17.81 -4.72 -4.58
CA ASN A 51 -17.84 -3.59 -3.66
C ASN A 51 -17.63 -4.11 -2.22
N LEU A 52 -16.60 -3.61 -1.55
CA LEU A 52 -16.21 -4.07 -0.20
C LEU A 52 -17.15 -3.56 0.90
N ILE A 53 -17.98 -2.55 0.61
CA ILE A 53 -18.94 -1.99 1.56
C ILE A 53 -20.29 -2.72 1.44
N THR A 54 -20.84 -2.82 0.22
CA THR A 54 -22.16 -3.43 -0.02
C THR A 54 -22.08 -4.93 -0.23
N ASN A 55 -20.90 -5.48 -0.52
CA ASN A 55 -20.66 -6.87 -0.94
C ASN A 55 -21.31 -7.25 -2.29
N GLU A 56 -21.78 -6.28 -3.06
CA GLU A 56 -22.35 -6.50 -4.38
C GLU A 56 -21.26 -6.70 -5.42
N GLU A 57 -21.52 -7.56 -6.39
CA GLU A 57 -20.63 -7.80 -7.51
C GLU A 57 -21.13 -7.07 -8.76
N ALA A 58 -20.22 -6.51 -9.53
CA ALA A 58 -20.49 -5.85 -10.80
C ALA A 58 -19.46 -6.29 -11.86
N SER A 59 -19.91 -6.31 -13.12
CA SER A 59 -19.06 -6.64 -14.26
C SER A 59 -18.77 -5.38 -15.08
N TYR A 60 -17.48 -5.17 -15.40
CA TYR A 60 -16.97 -4.02 -16.15
C TYR A 60 -16.34 -4.51 -17.45
N ALA A 61 -16.89 -4.11 -18.58
CA ALA A 61 -16.33 -4.43 -19.89
C ALA A 61 -15.07 -3.59 -20.16
N TYR A 62 -14.13 -4.14 -20.92
CA TYR A 62 -12.91 -3.44 -21.35
C TYR A 62 -12.50 -3.78 -22.78
N ASP A 63 -11.94 -2.79 -23.48
CA ASP A 63 -11.24 -3.00 -24.73
C ASP A 63 -9.76 -3.35 -24.50
N LYS A 64 -9.15 -2.73 -23.48
CA LYS A 64 -7.77 -2.98 -23.05
C LYS A 64 -7.72 -2.98 -21.53
N LEU A 65 -7.06 -3.99 -20.95
CA LEU A 65 -6.89 -4.14 -19.53
C LEU A 65 -5.44 -3.93 -19.14
N VAL A 66 -5.20 -3.08 -18.14
CA VAL A 66 -3.91 -2.92 -17.49
C VAL A 66 -3.98 -3.50 -16.07
N ILE A 67 -3.15 -4.49 -15.78
CA ILE A 67 -3.05 -5.09 -14.44
C ILE A 67 -1.94 -4.38 -13.66
N ALA A 68 -2.33 -3.59 -12.67
CA ALA A 68 -1.42 -2.81 -11.83
C ALA A 68 -1.75 -2.99 -10.34
N THR A 69 -1.87 -4.24 -9.90
CA THR A 69 -2.30 -4.62 -8.54
C THR A 69 -1.30 -4.28 -7.43
N GLY A 70 -0.13 -3.76 -7.81
CA GLY A 70 0.92 -3.40 -6.88
C GLY A 70 1.63 -4.63 -6.27
N ALA A 71 2.15 -4.48 -5.06
CA ALA A 71 2.86 -5.53 -4.33
C ALA A 71 2.39 -5.55 -2.87
N SER A 72 2.56 -6.65 -2.16
CA SER A 72 2.36 -6.74 -0.72
C SER A 72 3.69 -6.93 0.00
N PRO A 73 3.89 -6.36 1.18
CA PRO A 73 5.11 -6.58 1.93
C PRO A 73 5.19 -8.06 2.33
N ILE A 74 6.34 -8.69 2.04
CA ILE A 74 6.62 -10.04 2.51
C ILE A 74 7.18 -9.92 3.93
N THR A 75 6.55 -10.59 4.86
CA THR A 75 7.08 -10.73 6.22
C THR A 75 8.01 -11.94 6.25
N PRO A 76 9.34 -11.74 6.41
CA PRO A 76 10.28 -12.86 6.47
C PRO A 76 10.03 -13.69 7.73
N PRO A 77 10.30 -15.02 7.70
CA PRO A 77 10.11 -15.90 8.84
C PRO A 77 11.25 -15.75 9.87
N ILE A 78 11.34 -14.57 10.48
CA ILE A 78 12.35 -14.25 11.50
C ILE A 78 11.68 -14.29 12.87
N GLU A 79 12.37 -14.87 13.86
CA GLU A 79 11.87 -14.88 15.22
C GLU A 79 11.65 -13.46 15.75
N GLY A 80 10.50 -13.24 16.37
CA GLY A 80 10.13 -11.92 16.90
C GLY A 80 9.48 -10.95 15.91
N ILE A 81 9.34 -11.31 14.64
CA ILE A 81 8.73 -10.42 13.60
C ILE A 81 7.30 -10.00 13.93
N LYS A 82 6.57 -10.80 14.72
CA LYS A 82 5.20 -10.51 15.15
C LYS A 82 5.12 -9.82 16.51
N LYS A 83 6.25 -9.44 17.11
CA LYS A 83 6.26 -8.71 18.37
C LYS A 83 5.72 -7.29 18.20
N GLN A 84 5.16 -6.76 19.27
CA GLN A 84 4.72 -5.37 19.34
C GLN A 84 5.89 -4.42 19.04
N GLY A 85 5.63 -3.38 18.26
CA GLY A 85 6.67 -2.42 17.82
C GLY A 85 7.39 -2.83 16.54
N VAL A 86 7.00 -3.95 15.91
CA VAL A 86 7.47 -4.34 14.57
C VAL A 86 6.43 -3.96 13.54
N PHE A 87 6.82 -3.19 12.54
CA PHE A 87 5.93 -2.65 11.51
C PHE A 87 6.51 -2.89 10.12
N SER A 88 5.63 -3.03 9.14
CA SER A 88 5.96 -2.81 7.73
C SER A 88 5.56 -1.39 7.32
N LEU A 89 6.31 -0.77 6.43
CA LEU A 89 6.01 0.56 5.92
C LEU A 89 5.76 0.50 4.41
N ARG A 90 4.50 0.58 4.02
CA ARG A 90 4.09 0.60 2.62
C ARG A 90 2.99 1.63 2.35
N LEU A 91 1.93 1.61 3.13
CA LEU A 91 0.77 2.48 2.96
C LEU A 91 0.89 3.73 3.85
N PRO A 92 0.18 4.83 3.50
CA PRO A 92 0.13 6.02 4.35
C PRO A 92 -0.30 5.72 5.79
N ASN A 93 -1.25 4.80 5.98
CA ASN A 93 -1.69 4.40 7.31
C ASN A 93 -0.60 3.71 8.13
N ASP A 94 0.33 2.98 7.50
CA ASP A 94 1.46 2.39 8.21
C ASP A 94 2.34 3.49 8.83
N ALA A 95 2.58 4.59 8.08
CA ALA A 95 3.35 5.71 8.58
C ALA A 95 2.67 6.40 9.77
N VAL A 96 1.34 6.50 9.75
CA VAL A 96 0.54 7.02 10.88
C VAL A 96 0.68 6.12 12.10
N ASN A 97 0.46 4.82 11.93
CA ASN A 97 0.54 3.85 13.02
C ASN A 97 1.95 3.81 13.65
N ILE A 98 3.01 3.89 12.82
CA ILE A 98 4.39 3.95 13.31
C ILE A 98 4.63 5.23 14.11
N ARG A 99 4.20 6.39 13.60
CA ARG A 99 4.37 7.68 14.30
C ARG A 99 3.63 7.68 15.63
N ASP A 100 2.37 7.24 15.65
CA ASP A 100 1.57 7.16 16.86
C ASP A 100 2.22 6.23 17.89
N TYR A 101 2.73 5.08 17.45
CA TYR A 101 3.45 4.15 18.34
C TYR A 101 4.72 4.77 18.91
N VAL A 102 5.53 5.42 18.08
CA VAL A 102 6.78 6.08 18.50
C VAL A 102 6.49 7.18 19.52
N THR A 103 5.48 7.99 19.29
CA THR A 103 5.10 9.10 20.18
C THR A 103 4.54 8.60 21.50
N ASN A 104 3.56 7.68 21.45
CA ASN A 104 2.87 7.19 22.65
C ASN A 104 3.77 6.36 23.57
N ASN A 105 4.75 5.66 22.99
CA ASN A 105 5.67 4.82 23.77
C ASN A 105 7.04 5.48 24.02
N GLN A 106 7.21 6.77 23.66
CA GLN A 106 8.46 7.52 23.84
C GLN A 106 9.68 6.77 23.30
N VAL A 107 9.56 6.17 22.12
CA VAL A 107 10.61 5.34 21.52
C VAL A 107 11.83 6.18 21.21
N LYS A 108 13.00 5.79 21.78
CA LYS A 108 14.27 6.51 21.61
C LYS A 108 15.13 5.96 20.45
N LYS A 109 14.90 4.71 20.04
CA LYS A 109 15.67 4.05 18.98
C LYS A 109 14.73 3.34 18.01
N LEU A 110 14.96 3.52 16.73
CA LEU A 110 14.25 2.84 15.63
C LEU A 110 15.28 2.12 14.78
N LEU A 111 15.01 0.84 14.47
CA LEU A 111 15.80 0.05 13.54
C LEU A 111 15.02 -0.09 12.24
N LEU A 112 15.61 0.34 11.12
CA LEU A 112 15.07 0.16 9.79
C LEU A 112 15.77 -1.03 9.11
N LEU A 113 15.00 -2.10 8.84
CA LEU A 113 15.47 -3.23 8.05
C LEU A 113 14.93 -3.10 6.63
N VAL A 114 15.84 -2.92 5.68
CA VAL A 114 15.52 -2.89 4.24
C VAL A 114 16.11 -4.12 3.59
N VAL A 115 15.23 -4.99 3.07
CA VAL A 115 15.66 -6.17 2.29
C VAL A 115 15.44 -5.87 0.81
N ALA A 116 16.51 -5.54 0.09
CA ALA A 116 16.47 -5.35 -1.34
C ALA A 116 17.04 -6.59 -2.05
N LEU A 117 16.29 -7.14 -3.01
CA LEU A 117 16.75 -8.28 -3.81
C LEU A 117 18.08 -8.03 -4.55
N SER A 118 18.37 -6.78 -4.89
CA SER A 118 19.64 -6.35 -5.48
C SER A 118 20.84 -6.53 -4.54
N VAL A 119 20.66 -6.35 -3.24
CA VAL A 119 21.72 -6.53 -2.23
C VAL A 119 22.02 -8.01 -2.01
N LEU A 120 21.01 -8.87 -2.06
CA LEU A 120 21.19 -10.33 -1.97
C LEU A 120 21.96 -10.92 -3.17
N LYS A 121 21.87 -10.30 -4.36
CA LYS A 121 22.69 -10.69 -5.52
C LYS A 121 24.15 -10.28 -5.37
N LEU A 122 24.45 -9.15 -4.73
CA LEU A 122 25.81 -8.69 -4.49
C LEU A 122 26.54 -9.54 -3.42
N LEU A 123 25.82 -10.04 -2.43
CA LEU A 123 26.39 -10.93 -1.41
C LEU A 123 26.70 -12.37 -1.91
N LYS A 124 26.18 -12.74 -3.09
CA LYS A 124 26.51 -14.03 -3.74
C LYS A 124 27.71 -13.97 -4.70
N ILE A 125 28.30 -12.79 -4.92
CA ILE A 125 29.41 -12.57 -5.86
C ILE A 125 30.75 -12.41 -5.12
N PHE A 126 30.71 -12.38 -3.81
CA PHE A 126 31.87 -12.42 -2.90
C PHE A 126 31.75 -13.65 -1.97
#